data_e4710cd3ea6aae1e0021cddcee66cff3
#
_entry.id   e4710cd3ea6aae1e0021cddcee66cff3
#
_cell.length_a   1.000
_cell.length_b   1.000
_cell.length_c   1.000
_cell.angle_alpha   90.00
_cell.angle_beta   90.00
_cell.angle_gamma   90.00
#
_symmetry.space_group_name_H-M   'P 1'
#
loop_
_entity.id
_entity.type
_entity.pdbx_description
1 polymer ?
#
loop_
_entity_poly.entity_id
_entity_poly.type
_entity_poly.pdbx_seq_one_letter_code
_entity_poly.pdbx_strand_id
1 'polypeptide(L)'
;MRKKIAGLLVVVMLFAIVPMFGGCAGKSKVTLNVFNWGEYMDETLLEKFEQETGIGVNYKLYDTNETLLAKMEAGGSTYDVVFPSDYAISEMIKKDMLLPLDFQNIPNYKYIDERTRNLAYDPDNKYSVPYFWGTVGILYNKEMVTDPVESWDILWNEKYKGMILMKKDVRDSMGVALKRLGYSVNSTDQAQLQEAKDSLVAQKPLINGYYGDEIKDMIANGDAAMGVTYSGDPMDLHWDESADFSYVGYAIPKEGTNVWYDAMVIPRSSTHKKEAEAFINFMLDPENAYLNSMAVGYTSPNTEALRRIRAETPEIFEMDAYWPKDEVLAKSEAYVDLGDAKTRYNELWMEIRVE
;
A
#
# COMPACT_ATOMS: atom_id res chain seq x y z
N MET A 1 20.95 56.68 75.95
CA MET A 1 21.26 56.34 74.57
C MET A 1 20.50 55.08 74.24
N ARG A 2 19.84 55.04 73.12
CA ARG A 2 18.59 54.45 72.79
C ARG A 2 18.48 52.91 72.99
N LYS A 3 17.45 52.50 73.73
CA LYS A 3 16.99 51.13 73.95
C LYS A 3 16.24 50.67 72.72
N LYS A 4 16.52 49.48 72.21
CA LYS A 4 15.70 48.78 71.16
C LYS A 4 14.86 47.70 71.82
N ILE A 5 13.57 47.85 71.68
CA ILE A 5 12.58 46.89 72.15
C ILE A 5 12.46 45.83 71.06
N ALA A 6 12.63 44.54 71.41
CA ALA A 6 12.39 43.42 70.52
C ALA A 6 10.94 42.98 70.67
N GLY A 7 10.17 43.13 69.60
CA GLY A 7 8.83 42.59 69.51
C GLY A 7 8.83 41.13 69.00
N LEU A 8 8.26 40.25 69.82
CA LEU A 8 8.09 38.83 69.51
C LEU A 8 6.85 38.65 68.62
N LEU A 9 7.04 38.32 67.36
CA LEU A 9 5.96 37.97 66.45
C LEU A 9 5.75 36.43 66.48
N VAL A 10 4.64 36.02 67.11
CA VAL A 10 4.16 34.62 67.06
C VAL A 10 3.49 34.39 65.72
N VAL A 11 4.14 33.62 64.83
CA VAL A 11 3.55 33.16 63.60
C VAL A 11 2.80 31.86 63.86
N VAL A 12 1.48 31.92 63.85
CA VAL A 12 0.58 30.73 63.86
C VAL A 12 0.59 30.12 62.48
N MET A 13 1.31 28.99 62.29
CA MET A 13 1.19 28.19 61.07
C MET A 13 -0.14 27.41 61.09
N LEU A 14 -1.09 27.86 60.33
CA LEU A 14 -2.26 27.08 59.96
C LEU A 14 -1.81 26.01 58.94
N PHE A 15 -1.70 24.76 59.37
CA PHE A 15 -1.60 23.60 58.46
C PHE A 15 -2.92 23.43 57.75
N ALA A 16 -3.01 23.94 56.51
CA ALA A 16 -4.08 23.57 55.57
C ALA A 16 -3.80 22.13 55.14
N ILE A 17 -4.61 21.19 55.59
CA ILE A 17 -4.68 19.81 55.07
C ILE A 17 -5.29 19.93 53.66
N VAL A 18 -4.44 19.92 52.64
CA VAL A 18 -4.88 19.73 51.27
C VAL A 18 -5.24 18.24 51.13
N PRO A 19 -6.49 17.86 50.80
CA PRO A 19 -6.77 16.49 50.48
C PRO A 19 -6.00 16.16 49.19
N MET A 20 -5.04 15.24 49.28
CA MET A 20 -4.49 14.59 48.11
C MET A 20 -5.65 13.85 47.44
N PHE A 21 -6.22 14.47 46.42
CA PHE A 21 -7.03 13.74 45.44
C PHE A 21 -6.13 12.65 44.87
N GLY A 22 -6.50 11.41 45.16
CA GLY A 22 -5.84 10.23 44.65
C GLY A 22 -5.69 10.36 43.12
N GLY A 23 -4.47 10.24 42.65
CA GLY A 23 -4.16 10.16 41.27
C GLY A 23 -5.02 9.05 40.68
N CYS A 24 -5.89 9.39 39.75
CA CYS A 24 -6.38 8.42 38.78
C CYS A 24 -5.13 7.75 38.20
N ALA A 25 -4.93 6.50 38.50
CA ALA A 25 -4.02 5.65 37.76
C ALA A 25 -4.50 5.73 36.31
N GLY A 26 -3.87 6.56 35.49
CA GLY A 26 -4.16 6.67 34.08
C GLY A 26 -4.03 5.26 33.53
N LYS A 27 -5.13 4.72 32.96
CA LYS A 27 -5.03 3.52 32.14
C LYS A 27 -3.88 3.76 31.18
N SER A 28 -2.92 2.85 31.08
CA SER A 28 -1.86 2.96 30.08
C SER A 28 -2.52 3.20 28.73
N LYS A 29 -2.12 4.28 28.04
CA LYS A 29 -2.66 4.62 26.74
C LYS A 29 -2.38 3.43 25.81
N VAL A 30 -3.41 2.84 25.23
CA VAL A 30 -3.24 1.78 24.23
C VAL A 30 -2.49 2.37 23.04
N THR A 31 -1.51 1.64 22.53
CA THR A 31 -0.77 2.01 21.32
C THR A 31 -0.86 0.86 20.34
N LEU A 32 -1.43 1.11 19.18
CA LEU A 32 -1.50 0.16 18.07
C LEU A 32 -0.16 0.09 17.32
N ASN A 33 0.30 -1.10 17.01
CA ASN A 33 1.38 -1.32 16.08
C ASN A 33 0.79 -1.51 14.68
N VAL A 34 0.92 -0.49 13.85
CA VAL A 34 0.44 -0.48 12.46
C VAL A 34 1.63 -0.74 11.53
N PHE A 35 1.50 -1.68 10.60
CA PHE A 35 2.57 -2.09 9.70
C PHE A 35 2.07 -2.01 8.26
N ASN A 36 2.61 -1.07 7.49
CA ASN A 36 2.14 -0.68 6.17
C ASN A 36 3.29 -0.62 5.16
N TRP A 37 2.96 -0.38 3.91
CA TRP A 37 3.91 -0.07 2.84
C TRP A 37 4.52 1.33 3.04
N GLY A 38 5.64 1.60 2.37
CA GLY A 38 6.15 2.96 2.21
C GLY A 38 5.21 3.81 1.34
N GLU A 39 5.18 5.13 1.58
CA GLU A 39 4.39 6.11 0.80
C GLU A 39 2.92 5.70 0.56
N TYR A 40 2.27 5.10 1.55
CA TYR A 40 0.98 4.45 1.38
C TYR A 40 -0.10 4.92 2.37
N MET A 41 0.13 6.04 3.02
CA MET A 41 -0.81 6.67 3.95
C MET A 41 -0.49 8.15 4.12
N ASP A 42 -1.52 8.98 4.20
CA ASP A 42 -1.41 10.33 4.77
C ASP A 42 -1.15 10.21 6.28
N GLU A 43 0.11 10.38 6.68
CA GLU A 43 0.52 10.20 8.08
C GLU A 43 -0.12 11.24 9.02
N THR A 44 -0.67 12.35 8.50
CA THR A 44 -1.43 13.31 9.33
C THR A 44 -2.70 12.69 9.91
N LEU A 45 -3.23 11.65 9.26
CA LEU A 45 -4.37 10.88 9.76
C LEU A 45 -4.02 10.08 11.02
N LEU A 46 -2.77 9.70 11.22
CA LEU A 46 -2.32 9.02 12.43
C LEU A 46 -2.44 9.95 13.65
N GLU A 47 -1.97 11.19 13.50
CA GLU A 47 -2.11 12.21 14.55
C GLU A 47 -3.58 12.54 14.82
N LYS A 48 -4.39 12.66 13.76
CA LYS A 48 -5.83 12.89 13.88
C LYS A 48 -6.51 11.76 14.63
N PHE A 49 -6.19 10.50 14.31
CA PHE A 49 -6.71 9.32 15.02
C PHE A 49 -6.36 9.35 16.51
N GLU A 50 -5.10 9.65 16.84
CA GLU A 50 -4.66 9.78 18.23
C GLU A 50 -5.39 10.89 19.00
N GLN A 51 -5.64 12.02 18.34
CA GLN A 51 -6.38 13.15 18.95
C GLN A 51 -7.85 12.81 19.21
N GLU A 52 -8.51 12.14 18.26
CA GLU A 52 -9.93 11.81 18.36
C GLU A 52 -10.23 10.66 19.33
N THR A 53 -9.34 9.66 19.38
CA THR A 53 -9.60 8.41 20.13
C THR A 53 -8.80 8.27 21.43
N GLY A 54 -7.70 8.99 21.56
CA GLY A 54 -6.73 8.78 22.63
C GLY A 54 -5.88 7.52 22.45
N ILE A 55 -6.01 6.77 21.36
CA ILE A 55 -5.22 5.57 21.04
C ILE A 55 -3.97 6.00 20.30
N GLY A 56 -2.77 5.63 20.79
CA GLY A 56 -1.52 5.92 20.12
C GLY A 56 -1.30 5.00 18.92
N VAL A 57 -0.46 5.44 17.97
CA VAL A 57 -0.07 4.64 16.81
C VAL A 57 1.46 4.58 16.71
N ASN A 58 1.99 3.36 16.66
CA ASN A 58 3.39 3.07 16.32
C ASN A 58 3.41 2.57 14.88
N TYR A 59 3.71 3.46 13.95
CA TYR A 59 3.69 3.20 12.52
C TYR A 59 5.04 2.67 12.04
N LYS A 60 5.03 1.56 11.30
CA LYS A 60 6.21 0.90 10.75
C LYS A 60 5.97 0.52 9.30
N LEU A 61 7.04 0.45 8.52
CA LEU A 61 6.98 0.19 7.09
C LEU A 61 7.62 -1.15 6.73
N TYR A 62 7.11 -1.73 5.63
CA TYR A 62 7.70 -2.86 4.93
C TYR A 62 7.67 -2.62 3.41
N ASP A 63 8.44 -3.38 2.67
CA ASP A 63 8.67 -3.16 1.24
C ASP A 63 8.16 -4.30 0.33
N THR A 64 7.85 -5.49 0.88
CA THR A 64 7.30 -6.61 0.11
C THR A 64 6.36 -7.46 0.95
N ASN A 65 5.36 -8.11 0.32
CA ASN A 65 4.50 -9.08 1.00
C ASN A 65 5.31 -10.24 1.60
N GLU A 66 6.42 -10.63 0.97
CA GLU A 66 7.32 -11.66 1.47
C GLU A 66 7.97 -11.25 2.79
N THR A 67 8.40 -9.98 2.90
CA THR A 67 8.92 -9.41 4.16
C THR A 67 7.85 -9.38 5.24
N LEU A 68 6.62 -8.97 4.88
CA LEU A 68 5.48 -8.98 5.79
C LEU A 68 5.22 -10.40 6.30
N LEU A 69 5.02 -11.37 5.40
CA LEU A 69 4.71 -12.76 5.73
C LEU A 69 5.80 -13.38 6.62
N ALA A 70 7.08 -13.21 6.27
CA ALA A 70 8.20 -13.72 7.06
C ALA A 70 8.21 -13.14 8.49
N LYS A 71 7.92 -11.85 8.66
CA LYS A 71 7.81 -11.23 9.99
C LYS A 71 6.61 -11.74 10.78
N MET A 72 5.48 -11.95 10.11
CA MET A 72 4.29 -12.49 10.74
C MET A 72 4.50 -13.94 11.20
N GLU A 73 5.15 -14.77 10.38
CA GLU A 73 5.48 -16.17 10.70
C GLU A 73 6.51 -16.29 11.83
N ALA A 74 7.50 -15.42 11.88
CA ALA A 74 8.51 -15.42 12.93
C ALA A 74 7.95 -15.14 14.33
N GLY A 75 6.75 -14.56 14.45
CA GLY A 75 6.03 -14.35 15.71
C GLY A 75 6.72 -13.43 16.73
N GLY A 76 7.82 -12.78 16.35
CA GLY A 76 8.63 -11.95 17.25
C GLY A 76 8.13 -10.51 17.45
N SER A 77 7.11 -10.09 16.70
CA SER A 77 6.50 -8.75 16.79
C SER A 77 4.99 -8.88 16.79
N THR A 78 4.34 -8.15 17.67
CA THR A 78 2.87 -8.03 17.66
C THR A 78 2.50 -6.81 16.84
N TYR A 79 1.83 -7.05 15.71
CA TYR A 79 1.17 -6.01 14.94
C TYR A 79 -0.32 -6.07 15.19
N ASP A 80 -1.00 -4.93 15.13
CA ASP A 80 -2.43 -4.82 15.37
C ASP A 80 -3.22 -4.59 14.09
N VAL A 81 -2.65 -3.83 13.15
CA VAL A 81 -3.20 -3.66 11.78
C VAL A 81 -2.08 -3.82 10.78
N VAL A 82 -2.31 -4.59 9.72
CA VAL A 82 -1.39 -4.75 8.58
C VAL A 82 -2.15 -4.60 7.27
N PHE A 83 -1.45 -4.26 6.17
CA PHE A 83 -2.02 -3.87 4.87
C PHE A 83 -1.53 -4.77 3.72
N PRO A 84 -1.74 -6.09 3.79
CA PRO A 84 -1.29 -7.00 2.74
C PRO A 84 -2.10 -6.89 1.45
N SER A 85 -1.48 -7.33 0.36
CA SER A 85 -2.17 -7.53 -0.92
C SER A 85 -2.97 -8.84 -0.92
N ASP A 86 -3.87 -8.95 -1.87
CA ASP A 86 -4.84 -10.03 -2.10
C ASP A 86 -4.27 -11.46 -1.90
N TYR A 87 -3.19 -11.82 -2.60
CA TYR A 87 -2.61 -13.15 -2.48
C TYR A 87 -2.00 -13.44 -1.09
N ALA A 88 -1.43 -12.40 -0.46
CA ALA A 88 -0.88 -12.54 0.88
C ALA A 88 -1.99 -12.70 1.92
N ILE A 89 -3.12 -11.98 1.77
CA ILE A 89 -4.31 -12.18 2.62
C ILE A 89 -4.80 -13.62 2.50
N SER A 90 -4.91 -14.14 1.27
CA SER A 90 -5.33 -15.52 1.04
C SER A 90 -4.40 -16.53 1.73
N GLU A 91 -3.08 -16.32 1.66
CA GLU A 91 -2.08 -17.13 2.36
C GLU A 91 -2.22 -17.03 3.89
N MET A 92 -2.38 -15.81 4.42
CA MET A 92 -2.58 -15.58 5.86
C MET A 92 -3.85 -16.24 6.39
N ILE A 93 -4.95 -16.21 5.62
CA ILE A 93 -6.20 -16.89 5.99
C ILE A 93 -5.98 -18.41 6.05
N LYS A 94 -5.36 -19.01 5.03
CA LYS A 94 -5.07 -20.46 4.99
C LYS A 94 -4.18 -20.91 6.15
N LYS A 95 -3.27 -20.05 6.60
CA LYS A 95 -2.36 -20.31 7.73
C LYS A 95 -2.94 -19.94 9.09
N ASP A 96 -4.23 -19.55 9.16
CA ASP A 96 -4.91 -19.14 10.39
C ASP A 96 -4.20 -17.98 11.14
N MET A 97 -3.65 -17.02 10.38
CA MET A 97 -2.86 -15.90 10.90
C MET A 97 -3.68 -14.64 11.20
N LEU A 98 -4.98 -14.63 10.88
CA LEU A 98 -5.85 -13.46 11.01
C LEU A 98 -6.97 -13.66 12.04
N LEU A 99 -7.41 -12.56 12.65
CA LEU A 99 -8.62 -12.50 13.46
C LEU A 99 -9.81 -12.14 12.57
N PRO A 100 -10.98 -12.81 12.75
CA PRO A 100 -12.19 -12.36 12.08
C PRO A 100 -12.62 -10.99 12.60
N LEU A 101 -13.11 -10.14 11.70
CA LEU A 101 -13.58 -8.78 12.00
C LEU A 101 -14.99 -8.79 12.58
N ASP A 102 -15.27 -7.83 13.47
CA ASP A 102 -16.62 -7.52 13.95
C ASP A 102 -17.10 -6.22 13.30
N PHE A 103 -17.92 -6.34 12.27
CA PHE A 103 -18.42 -5.19 11.50
C PHE A 103 -19.36 -4.28 12.32
N GLN A 104 -19.79 -4.68 13.51
CA GLN A 104 -20.48 -3.76 14.43
C GLN A 104 -19.55 -2.65 14.93
N ASN A 105 -18.25 -2.92 15.00
CA ASN A 105 -17.22 -1.95 15.34
C ASN A 105 -16.70 -1.17 14.12
N ILE A 106 -17.13 -1.54 12.90
CA ILE A 106 -16.69 -0.92 11.63
C ILE A 106 -17.91 -0.41 10.84
N PRO A 107 -18.73 0.50 11.38
CA PRO A 107 -19.96 0.95 10.72
C PRO A 107 -19.72 1.69 9.39
N ASN A 108 -18.52 2.22 9.17
CA ASN A 108 -18.14 2.88 7.92
C ASN A 108 -17.89 1.90 6.76
N TYR A 109 -17.87 0.57 7.02
CA TYR A 109 -17.80 -0.46 5.97
C TYR A 109 -18.95 -0.32 4.94
N LYS A 110 -20.07 0.29 5.33
CA LYS A 110 -21.19 0.60 4.42
C LYS A 110 -20.78 1.43 3.20
N TYR A 111 -19.72 2.21 3.29
CA TYR A 111 -19.21 3.06 2.21
C TYR A 111 -18.28 2.33 1.23
N ILE A 112 -17.90 1.08 1.51
CA ILE A 112 -17.07 0.29 0.60
C ILE A 112 -17.85 -0.08 -0.65
N ASP A 113 -17.27 0.15 -1.83
CA ASP A 113 -17.82 -0.19 -3.14
C ASP A 113 -18.03 -1.71 -3.25
N GLU A 114 -19.20 -2.11 -3.75
CA GLU A 114 -19.54 -3.54 -3.93
C GLU A 114 -18.57 -4.27 -4.85
N ARG A 115 -17.94 -3.57 -5.80
CA ARG A 115 -16.95 -4.14 -6.73
C ARG A 115 -15.66 -4.58 -6.03
N THR A 116 -15.38 -4.07 -4.84
CA THR A 116 -14.19 -4.41 -4.04
C THR A 116 -14.52 -5.32 -2.86
N ARG A 117 -15.80 -5.73 -2.72
CA ARG A 117 -16.24 -6.67 -1.68
C ARG A 117 -16.24 -8.10 -2.18
N ASN A 118 -16.12 -9.04 -1.25
CA ASN A 118 -16.26 -10.48 -1.50
C ASN A 118 -15.35 -10.99 -2.62
N LEU A 119 -14.16 -10.42 -2.73
CA LEU A 119 -13.17 -10.84 -3.71
C LEU A 119 -12.59 -12.22 -3.34
N ALA A 120 -12.03 -12.91 -4.32
CA ALA A 120 -11.61 -14.30 -4.19
C ALA A 120 -10.61 -14.58 -3.05
N TYR A 121 -9.86 -13.58 -2.61
CA TYR A 121 -8.90 -13.72 -1.51
C TYR A 121 -9.58 -13.81 -0.12
N ASP A 122 -10.77 -13.21 0.04
CA ASP A 122 -11.60 -13.27 1.26
C ASP A 122 -13.09 -13.15 0.87
N PRO A 123 -13.73 -14.24 0.36
CA PRO A 123 -15.04 -14.18 -0.29
C PRO A 123 -16.18 -13.64 0.56
N ASP A 124 -16.06 -13.72 1.88
CA ASP A 124 -17.06 -13.22 2.82
C ASP A 124 -16.65 -11.89 3.49
N ASN A 125 -15.51 -11.31 3.10
CA ASN A 125 -14.83 -10.20 3.79
C ASN A 125 -14.74 -10.43 5.31
N LYS A 126 -14.53 -11.67 5.72
CA LYS A 126 -14.53 -12.05 7.13
C LYS A 126 -13.31 -11.53 7.88
N TYR A 127 -12.19 -11.35 7.17
CA TYR A 127 -10.89 -11.04 7.75
C TYR A 127 -10.32 -9.71 7.27
N SER A 128 -10.87 -9.13 6.21
CA SER A 128 -10.28 -8.00 5.52
C SER A 128 -11.28 -6.88 5.22
N VAL A 129 -10.77 -5.65 5.19
CA VAL A 129 -11.50 -4.46 4.71
C VAL A 129 -10.68 -3.84 3.58
N PRO A 130 -11.23 -3.69 2.37
CA PRO A 130 -10.53 -3.04 1.25
C PRO A 130 -9.98 -1.67 1.62
N TYR A 131 -8.73 -1.40 1.20
CA TYR A 131 -8.01 -0.17 1.52
C TYR A 131 -7.74 0.67 0.28
N PHE A 132 -7.00 0.12 -0.69
CA PHE A 132 -6.78 0.68 -2.02
C PHE A 132 -6.76 -0.43 -3.06
N TRP A 133 -6.90 -0.06 -4.32
CA TRP A 133 -6.71 -0.93 -5.45
C TRP A 133 -6.09 -0.16 -6.62
N GLY A 134 -5.48 -0.89 -7.53
CA GLY A 134 -4.84 -0.29 -8.69
C GLY A 134 -4.33 -1.35 -9.65
N THR A 135 -3.49 -0.91 -10.58
CA THR A 135 -2.91 -1.74 -11.63
C THR A 135 -1.40 -1.60 -11.68
N VAL A 136 -0.74 -2.57 -12.29
CA VAL A 136 0.64 -2.45 -12.75
C VAL A 136 0.64 -1.95 -14.18
N GLY A 137 1.53 -1.02 -14.52
CA GLY A 137 1.61 -0.47 -15.87
C GLY A 137 3.01 0.03 -16.21
N ILE A 138 3.12 0.77 -17.30
CA ILE A 138 4.35 1.37 -17.76
C ILE A 138 4.27 2.88 -17.54
N LEU A 139 5.08 3.39 -16.63
CA LEU A 139 5.38 4.82 -16.51
C LEU A 139 6.46 5.17 -17.53
N TYR A 140 6.34 6.29 -18.25
CA TYR A 140 7.31 6.65 -19.27
C TYR A 140 7.41 8.15 -19.48
N ASN A 141 8.59 8.60 -19.90
CA ASN A 141 8.86 9.97 -20.29
C ASN A 141 8.53 10.16 -21.79
N LYS A 142 7.50 10.94 -22.10
CA LYS A 142 7.01 11.20 -23.48
C LYS A 142 8.05 11.91 -24.38
N GLU A 143 9.01 12.61 -23.80
CA GLU A 143 10.09 13.27 -24.54
C GLU A 143 11.17 12.28 -24.97
N MET A 144 11.34 11.18 -24.22
CA MET A 144 12.33 10.14 -24.49
C MET A 144 11.74 8.95 -25.25
N VAL A 145 10.48 8.61 -25.01
CA VAL A 145 9.78 7.49 -25.63
C VAL A 145 8.90 7.98 -26.77
N THR A 146 9.35 7.74 -27.99
CA THR A 146 8.66 8.20 -29.20
C THR A 146 7.83 7.11 -29.88
N ASP A 147 7.97 5.85 -29.45
CA ASP A 147 7.15 4.73 -29.93
C ASP A 147 5.86 4.62 -29.11
N PRO A 148 4.76 4.08 -29.69
CA PRO A 148 3.53 3.83 -28.94
C PRO A 148 3.75 2.88 -27.76
N VAL A 149 3.30 3.27 -26.56
CA VAL A 149 3.36 2.45 -25.35
C VAL A 149 2.05 1.71 -25.18
N GLU A 150 1.82 0.68 -26.00
CA GLU A 150 0.55 -0.08 -26.07
C GLU A 150 0.68 -1.57 -25.74
N SER A 151 1.93 -2.05 -25.60
CA SER A 151 2.24 -3.47 -25.36
C SER A 151 3.42 -3.58 -24.42
N TRP A 152 3.46 -4.66 -23.63
CA TRP A 152 4.62 -5.02 -22.82
C TRP A 152 5.88 -5.22 -23.65
N ASP A 153 5.77 -5.48 -24.98
CA ASP A 153 6.92 -5.63 -25.89
C ASP A 153 7.85 -4.43 -25.92
N ILE A 154 7.35 -3.23 -25.59
CA ILE A 154 8.19 -2.01 -25.57
C ILE A 154 9.35 -2.11 -24.56
N LEU A 155 9.15 -2.88 -23.46
CA LEU A 155 10.18 -3.13 -22.46
C LEU A 155 11.30 -4.07 -22.96
N TRP A 156 11.16 -4.65 -24.17
CA TRP A 156 12.16 -5.46 -24.88
C TRP A 156 12.72 -4.75 -26.11
N ASN A 157 12.40 -3.46 -26.31
CA ASN A 157 12.86 -2.71 -27.46
C ASN A 157 14.30 -2.22 -27.27
N GLU A 158 15.23 -2.71 -28.09
CA GLU A 158 16.65 -2.34 -28.07
C GLU A 158 16.92 -0.83 -28.19
N LYS A 159 16.00 -0.08 -28.78
CA LYS A 159 16.08 1.38 -28.91
C LYS A 159 16.23 2.07 -27.54
N TYR A 160 15.67 1.48 -26.50
CA TYR A 160 15.67 2.05 -25.14
C TYR A 160 16.64 1.32 -24.20
N LYS A 161 17.64 0.62 -24.77
CA LYS A 161 18.64 -0.12 -24.00
C LYS A 161 19.32 0.75 -22.93
N GLY A 162 19.34 0.25 -21.69
CA GLY A 162 19.89 0.92 -20.53
C GLY A 162 19.00 1.99 -19.90
N MET A 163 17.80 2.23 -20.51
CA MET A 163 16.84 3.24 -20.05
C MET A 163 15.50 2.62 -19.61
N ILE A 164 15.45 1.31 -19.43
CA ILE A 164 14.26 0.55 -19.01
C ILE A 164 14.45 0.10 -17.56
N LEU A 165 13.46 0.31 -16.73
CA LEU A 165 13.45 -0.08 -15.33
C LEU A 165 12.41 -1.19 -15.09
N MET A 166 12.78 -2.23 -14.34
CA MET A 166 11.89 -3.32 -13.95
C MET A 166 11.67 -3.34 -12.45
N LYS A 167 10.54 -3.90 -12.02
CA LYS A 167 10.25 -4.07 -10.58
C LYS A 167 11.16 -5.14 -9.97
N LYS A 168 11.60 -4.90 -8.73
CA LYS A 168 12.39 -5.87 -7.95
C LYS A 168 11.55 -7.04 -7.44
N ASP A 169 10.22 -6.92 -7.49
CA ASP A 169 9.28 -7.92 -7.01
C ASP A 169 9.14 -9.06 -8.01
N VAL A 170 9.24 -10.28 -7.51
CA VAL A 170 9.20 -11.49 -8.34
C VAL A 170 7.86 -11.64 -9.07
N ARG A 171 6.73 -11.36 -8.38
CA ARG A 171 5.41 -11.52 -8.97
C ARG A 171 5.18 -10.52 -10.09
N ASP A 172 5.60 -9.26 -9.92
CA ASP A 172 5.42 -8.21 -10.92
C ASP A 172 6.30 -8.46 -12.14
N SER A 173 7.60 -8.71 -11.96
CA SER A 173 8.49 -8.95 -13.09
C SER A 173 8.16 -10.23 -13.87
N MET A 174 7.84 -11.33 -13.19
CA MET A 174 7.37 -12.56 -13.83
C MET A 174 5.98 -12.37 -14.47
N GLY A 175 5.08 -11.62 -13.81
CA GLY A 175 3.74 -11.30 -14.32
C GLY A 175 3.77 -10.53 -15.62
N VAL A 176 4.64 -9.52 -15.73
CA VAL A 176 4.88 -8.77 -16.96
C VAL A 176 5.35 -9.70 -18.11
N ALA A 177 6.33 -10.57 -17.84
CA ALA A 177 6.81 -11.51 -18.85
C ALA A 177 5.74 -12.51 -19.27
N LEU A 178 4.96 -13.03 -18.31
CA LEU A 178 3.84 -13.95 -18.59
C LEU A 178 2.75 -13.26 -19.44
N LYS A 179 2.35 -12.04 -19.07
CA LYS A 179 1.35 -11.28 -19.86
C LYS A 179 1.84 -10.97 -21.28
N ARG A 180 3.10 -10.55 -21.41
CA ARG A 180 3.74 -10.35 -22.70
C ARG A 180 3.64 -11.58 -23.61
N LEU A 181 3.78 -12.78 -23.03
CA LEU A 181 3.70 -14.06 -23.75
C LEU A 181 2.26 -14.57 -23.93
N GLY A 182 1.25 -13.82 -23.42
CA GLY A 182 -0.15 -14.20 -23.50
C GLY A 182 -0.60 -15.22 -22.46
N TYR A 183 0.17 -15.38 -21.38
CA TYR A 183 -0.15 -16.29 -20.28
C TYR A 183 -0.82 -15.58 -19.10
N SER A 184 -1.42 -16.36 -18.21
CA SER A 184 -1.92 -15.85 -16.92
C SER A 184 -0.77 -15.39 -16.03
N VAL A 185 -0.95 -14.27 -15.30
CA VAL A 185 0.00 -13.82 -14.25
C VAL A 185 0.11 -14.83 -13.10
N ASN A 186 -0.82 -15.77 -13.05
CA ASN A 186 -0.91 -16.82 -12.03
C ASN A 186 -0.53 -18.21 -12.57
N SER A 187 0.10 -18.28 -13.75
CA SER A 187 0.46 -19.57 -14.34
C SER A 187 1.35 -20.38 -13.38
N THR A 188 1.02 -21.67 -13.24
CA THR A 188 1.84 -22.66 -12.53
C THR A 188 2.42 -23.70 -13.49
N ASP A 189 2.18 -23.54 -14.79
CA ASP A 189 2.72 -24.41 -15.83
C ASP A 189 4.23 -24.19 -15.98
N GLN A 190 5.00 -25.28 -15.85
CA GLN A 190 6.46 -25.23 -15.83
C GLN A 190 7.06 -24.71 -17.14
N ALA A 191 6.43 -25.04 -18.29
CA ALA A 191 6.91 -24.57 -19.58
C ALA A 191 6.70 -23.07 -19.75
N GLN A 192 5.51 -22.56 -19.37
CA GLN A 192 5.21 -21.13 -19.39
C GLN A 192 6.12 -20.33 -18.45
N LEU A 193 6.38 -20.86 -17.25
CA LEU A 193 7.29 -20.24 -16.31
C LEU A 193 8.72 -20.20 -16.84
N GLN A 194 9.16 -21.25 -17.53
CA GLN A 194 10.49 -21.28 -18.15
C GLN A 194 10.58 -20.28 -19.31
N GLU A 195 9.56 -20.18 -20.16
CA GLU A 195 9.51 -19.19 -21.23
C GLU A 195 9.52 -17.74 -20.69
N ALA A 196 8.81 -17.49 -19.60
CA ALA A 196 8.84 -16.19 -18.93
C ALA A 196 10.22 -15.86 -18.38
N LYS A 197 10.90 -16.84 -17.73
CA LYS A 197 12.29 -16.71 -17.29
C LYS A 197 13.21 -16.38 -18.46
N ASP A 198 13.16 -17.17 -19.54
CA ASP A 198 14.02 -17.00 -20.70
C ASP A 198 13.79 -15.62 -21.36
N SER A 199 12.54 -15.15 -21.38
CA SER A 199 12.19 -13.79 -21.83
C SER A 199 12.84 -12.72 -20.97
N LEU A 200 12.81 -12.84 -19.63
CA LEU A 200 13.45 -11.87 -18.72
C LEU A 200 14.98 -11.90 -18.81
N VAL A 201 15.58 -13.08 -18.99
CA VAL A 201 17.02 -13.22 -19.22
C VAL A 201 17.41 -12.51 -20.53
N ALA A 202 16.63 -12.69 -21.59
CA ALA A 202 16.86 -11.99 -22.86
C ALA A 202 16.69 -10.45 -22.73
N GLN A 203 15.82 -9.99 -21.83
CA GLN A 203 15.63 -8.56 -21.54
C GLN A 203 16.79 -7.95 -20.74
N LYS A 204 17.45 -8.74 -19.91
CA LYS A 204 18.44 -8.23 -18.94
C LYS A 204 19.51 -7.31 -19.53
N PRO A 205 20.08 -7.54 -20.73
CA PRO A 205 21.00 -6.61 -21.35
C PRO A 205 20.39 -5.25 -21.75
N LEU A 206 19.07 -5.14 -21.77
CA LEU A 206 18.34 -3.94 -22.20
C LEU A 206 17.93 -3.06 -21.02
N ILE A 207 17.77 -3.61 -19.84
CA ILE A 207 17.34 -2.86 -18.66
C ILE A 207 18.51 -2.16 -17.98
N ASN A 208 18.20 -1.09 -17.26
CA ASN A 208 19.12 -0.44 -16.32
C ASN A 208 19.26 -1.30 -15.06
N GLY A 209 18.12 -1.80 -14.55
CA GLY A 209 18.10 -2.63 -13.35
C GLY A 209 16.69 -2.94 -12.85
N TYR A 210 16.66 -3.51 -11.63
CA TYR A 210 15.45 -3.84 -10.90
C TYR A 210 15.34 -2.94 -9.67
N TYR A 211 14.21 -2.21 -9.56
CA TYR A 211 14.01 -1.15 -8.57
C TYR A 211 12.68 -1.30 -7.85
N GLY A 212 12.50 -0.56 -6.76
CA GLY A 212 11.25 -0.37 -6.02
C GLY A 212 10.57 0.93 -6.41
N ASP A 213 10.31 1.76 -5.42
CA ASP A 213 9.59 3.03 -5.56
C ASP A 213 10.44 4.11 -6.27
N GLU A 214 11.76 3.90 -6.35
CA GLU A 214 12.71 4.80 -7.03
C GLU A 214 12.43 4.96 -8.53
N ILE A 215 11.67 4.04 -9.15
CA ILE A 215 11.33 4.08 -10.59
C ILE A 215 10.63 5.38 -10.95
N LYS A 216 9.69 5.82 -10.13
CA LYS A 216 8.96 7.08 -10.31
C LYS A 216 9.91 8.26 -10.47
N ASP A 217 10.80 8.43 -9.50
CA ASP A 217 11.73 9.54 -9.47
C ASP A 217 12.75 9.49 -10.61
N MET A 218 13.26 8.30 -10.94
CA MET A 218 14.23 8.14 -12.05
C MET A 218 13.62 8.54 -13.39
N ILE A 219 12.33 8.25 -13.63
CA ILE A 219 11.63 8.63 -14.87
C ILE A 219 11.32 10.13 -14.85
N ALA A 220 10.84 10.65 -13.71
CA ALA A 220 10.56 12.06 -13.53
C ALA A 220 11.81 12.95 -13.68
N ASN A 221 12.98 12.47 -13.27
CA ASN A 221 14.25 13.19 -13.44
C ASN A 221 14.90 13.01 -14.82
N GLY A 222 14.36 12.13 -15.69
CA GLY A 222 14.94 11.80 -16.99
C GLY A 222 16.15 10.86 -16.95
N ASP A 223 16.38 10.20 -15.82
CA ASP A 223 17.44 9.19 -15.64
C ASP A 223 17.10 7.86 -16.33
N ALA A 224 15.81 7.64 -16.64
CA ALA A 224 15.30 6.50 -17.39
C ALA A 224 14.16 6.91 -18.32
N ALA A 225 13.96 6.15 -19.40
CA ALA A 225 12.91 6.43 -20.37
C ALA A 225 11.55 5.85 -19.95
N MET A 226 11.55 4.66 -19.36
CA MET A 226 10.34 3.98 -18.94
C MET A 226 10.62 2.93 -17.88
N GLY A 227 9.57 2.53 -17.15
CA GLY A 227 9.65 1.46 -16.17
C GLY A 227 8.29 0.91 -15.77
N VAL A 228 8.33 -0.27 -15.18
CA VAL A 228 7.13 -0.91 -14.62
C VAL A 228 6.85 -0.32 -13.25
N THR A 229 5.66 0.25 -13.07
CA THR A 229 5.24 0.86 -11.79
C THR A 229 3.81 0.50 -11.43
N TYR A 230 3.41 0.92 -10.24
CA TYR A 230 2.01 0.89 -9.81
C TYR A 230 1.30 2.18 -10.25
N SER A 231 -0.01 2.08 -10.37
CA SER A 231 -0.85 3.16 -10.91
C SER A 231 -0.96 4.43 -10.02
N GLY A 232 -0.49 4.38 -8.76
CA GLY A 232 -0.38 5.56 -7.90
C GLY A 232 0.79 6.47 -8.26
N ASP A 233 1.89 5.90 -8.75
CA ASP A 233 3.10 6.68 -9.08
C ASP A 233 2.84 7.85 -10.07
N PRO A 234 2.12 7.65 -11.20
CA PRO A 234 1.77 8.76 -12.09
C PRO A 234 0.80 9.75 -11.46
N MET A 235 -0.03 9.33 -10.52
CA MET A 235 -0.97 10.22 -9.83
C MET A 235 -0.25 11.11 -8.80
N ASP A 236 0.74 10.57 -8.09
CA ASP A 236 1.60 11.33 -7.20
C ASP A 236 2.33 12.44 -7.97
N LEU A 237 2.93 12.12 -9.13
CA LEU A 237 3.53 13.12 -10.01
C LEU A 237 2.51 14.12 -10.59
N HIS A 238 1.29 13.69 -10.88
CA HIS A 238 0.24 14.57 -11.39
C HIS A 238 -0.18 15.64 -10.37
N TRP A 239 -0.14 15.31 -9.08
CA TRP A 239 -0.52 16.23 -7.98
C TRP A 239 0.66 17.00 -7.39
N ASP A 240 1.90 16.67 -7.77
CA ASP A 240 3.07 17.42 -7.32
C ASP A 240 3.14 18.77 -8.01
N GLU A 241 2.78 19.83 -7.29
CA GLU A 241 2.85 21.23 -7.77
C GLU A 241 4.28 21.79 -7.81
N SER A 242 5.27 21.05 -7.34
CA SER A 242 6.66 21.53 -7.27
C SER A 242 7.34 21.61 -8.65
N ALA A 243 6.86 20.83 -9.63
CA ALA A 243 7.38 20.78 -10.99
C ALA A 243 6.26 20.45 -12.00
N ASP A 244 6.55 20.67 -13.29
CA ASP A 244 5.68 20.26 -14.40
C ASP A 244 6.07 18.85 -14.85
N PHE A 245 5.25 17.85 -14.53
CA PHE A 245 5.40 16.46 -14.95
C PHE A 245 4.48 16.06 -16.12
N SER A 246 3.96 17.03 -16.90
CA SER A 246 3.05 16.77 -18.05
C SER A 246 3.67 15.88 -19.14
N TYR A 247 5.00 15.80 -19.18
CA TYR A 247 5.76 14.90 -20.05
C TYR A 247 5.79 13.45 -19.56
N VAL A 248 5.34 13.15 -18.36
CA VAL A 248 5.22 11.78 -17.88
C VAL A 248 3.91 11.19 -18.37
N GLY A 249 3.93 9.94 -18.81
CA GLY A 249 2.78 9.18 -19.24
C GLY A 249 2.70 7.86 -18.52
N TYR A 250 1.48 7.31 -18.45
CA TYR A 250 1.22 5.97 -17.95
C TYR A 250 0.38 5.19 -18.95
N ALA A 251 0.69 3.93 -19.14
CA ALA A 251 -0.05 3.06 -20.03
C ALA A 251 -0.23 1.66 -19.42
N ILE A 252 -1.42 1.11 -19.59
CA ILE A 252 -1.69 -0.30 -19.31
C ILE A 252 -1.67 -1.03 -20.65
N PRO A 253 -0.76 -1.99 -20.86
CA PRO A 253 -0.64 -2.71 -22.12
C PRO A 253 -1.88 -3.50 -22.51
N LYS A 254 -2.11 -3.64 -23.80
CA LYS A 254 -3.29 -4.31 -24.40
C LYS A 254 -3.43 -5.78 -24.05
N GLU A 255 -2.37 -6.43 -23.63
CA GLU A 255 -2.35 -7.82 -23.17
C GLU A 255 -3.04 -7.98 -21.81
N GLY A 256 -3.34 -6.86 -21.12
CA GLY A 256 -3.77 -6.82 -19.73
C GLY A 256 -2.60 -6.82 -18.76
N THR A 257 -2.92 -6.77 -17.47
CA THR A 257 -1.94 -6.59 -16.41
C THR A 257 -2.37 -7.30 -15.12
N ASN A 258 -1.59 -7.09 -14.05
CA ASN A 258 -2.06 -7.34 -12.69
C ASN A 258 -2.97 -6.19 -12.25
N VAL A 259 -4.16 -6.52 -11.75
CA VAL A 259 -4.98 -5.65 -10.90
C VAL A 259 -4.84 -6.14 -9.47
N TRP A 260 -4.41 -5.27 -8.57
CA TRP A 260 -4.15 -5.64 -7.19
C TRP A 260 -5.16 -4.97 -6.24
N TYR A 261 -5.40 -5.63 -5.12
CA TYR A 261 -6.27 -5.16 -4.05
C TYR A 261 -5.54 -5.31 -2.72
N ASP A 262 -5.36 -4.20 -2.03
CA ASP A 262 -4.80 -4.20 -0.69
C ASP A 262 -5.92 -3.99 0.33
N ALA A 263 -5.79 -4.63 1.47
CA ALA A 263 -6.80 -4.54 2.51
C ALA A 263 -6.19 -4.46 3.91
N MET A 264 -6.94 -3.84 4.81
CA MET A 264 -6.62 -3.80 6.23
C MET A 264 -7.05 -5.10 6.90
N VAL A 265 -6.13 -5.75 7.61
CA VAL A 265 -6.39 -6.98 8.34
C VAL A 265 -5.80 -6.90 9.75
N ILE A 266 -6.35 -7.71 10.67
CA ILE A 266 -5.90 -7.79 12.07
C ILE A 266 -5.22 -9.14 12.28
N PRO A 267 -3.90 -9.15 12.55
CA PRO A 267 -3.19 -10.39 12.86
C PRO A 267 -3.74 -11.10 14.10
N ARG A 268 -3.70 -12.43 14.09
CA ARG A 268 -4.15 -13.27 15.21
C ARG A 268 -3.38 -13.00 16.52
N SER A 269 -2.16 -12.52 16.41
CA SER A 269 -1.32 -12.15 17.56
C SER A 269 -1.73 -10.84 18.23
N SER A 270 -2.60 -10.03 17.60
CA SER A 270 -3.06 -8.78 18.20
C SER A 270 -3.88 -9.02 19.47
N THR A 271 -3.60 -8.20 20.47
CA THR A 271 -4.37 -8.15 21.74
C THR A 271 -5.28 -6.93 21.83
N HIS A 272 -5.28 -6.07 20.78
CA HIS A 272 -6.00 -4.79 20.72
C HIS A 272 -7.05 -4.78 19.59
N LYS A 273 -7.76 -5.92 19.40
CA LYS A 273 -8.69 -6.09 18.28
C LYS A 273 -9.71 -4.95 18.16
N LYS A 274 -10.30 -4.48 19.28
CA LYS A 274 -11.30 -3.39 19.25
C LYS A 274 -10.72 -2.07 18.82
N GLU A 275 -9.53 -1.76 19.30
CA GLU A 275 -8.82 -0.54 18.94
C GLU A 275 -8.34 -0.60 17.48
N ALA A 276 -7.94 -1.77 17.00
CA ALA A 276 -7.62 -2.03 15.59
C ALA A 276 -8.85 -1.87 14.69
N GLU A 277 -10.00 -2.40 15.09
CA GLU A 277 -11.28 -2.20 14.38
C GLU A 277 -11.70 -0.71 14.39
N ALA A 278 -11.44 0.02 15.47
CA ALA A 278 -11.68 1.46 15.53
C ALA A 278 -10.76 2.22 14.56
N PHE A 279 -9.49 1.82 14.42
CA PHE A 279 -8.57 2.38 13.44
C PHE A 279 -9.03 2.09 12.02
N ILE A 280 -9.42 0.87 11.71
CA ILE A 280 -9.98 0.50 10.41
C ILE A 280 -11.22 1.33 10.11
N ASN A 281 -12.15 1.47 11.07
CA ASN A 281 -13.34 2.29 10.89
C ASN A 281 -13.01 3.77 10.66
N PHE A 282 -11.99 4.31 11.33
CA PHE A 282 -11.52 5.68 11.14
C PHE A 282 -10.96 5.89 9.73
N MET A 283 -10.17 4.95 9.20
CA MET A 283 -9.66 5.02 7.83
C MET A 283 -10.78 4.95 6.78
N LEU A 284 -11.92 4.35 7.11
CA LEU A 284 -13.10 4.29 6.25
C LEU A 284 -14.05 5.48 6.40
N ASP A 285 -13.78 6.44 7.29
CA ASP A 285 -14.53 7.68 7.30
C ASP A 285 -14.40 8.38 5.94
N PRO A 286 -15.49 8.87 5.32
CA PRO A 286 -15.44 9.46 3.99
C PRO A 286 -14.42 10.59 3.82
N GLU A 287 -14.25 11.44 4.85
CA GLU A 287 -13.26 12.52 4.82
C GLU A 287 -11.83 11.96 4.89
N ASN A 288 -11.59 11.00 5.78
CA ASN A 288 -10.26 10.40 5.94
C ASN A 288 -9.89 9.57 4.71
N ALA A 289 -10.83 8.80 4.14
CA ALA A 289 -10.61 8.05 2.91
C ALA A 289 -10.33 8.97 1.71
N TYR A 290 -10.99 10.12 1.63
CA TYR A 290 -10.72 11.15 0.63
C TYR A 290 -9.30 11.71 0.79
N LEU A 291 -8.95 12.21 1.97
CA LEU A 291 -7.62 12.77 2.24
C LEU A 291 -6.52 11.76 1.94
N ASN A 292 -6.71 10.53 2.39
CA ASN A 292 -5.75 9.46 2.17
C ASN A 292 -5.56 9.12 0.68
N SER A 293 -6.66 9.04 -0.10
CA SER A 293 -6.58 8.78 -1.54
C SER A 293 -5.88 9.92 -2.29
N MET A 294 -6.15 11.17 -1.91
CA MET A 294 -5.52 12.34 -2.53
C MET A 294 -4.02 12.43 -2.20
N ALA A 295 -3.62 12.01 -1.00
CA ALA A 295 -2.21 12.04 -0.60
C ALA A 295 -1.38 10.91 -1.21
N VAL A 296 -2.01 9.73 -1.47
CA VAL A 296 -1.29 8.51 -1.89
C VAL A 296 -1.39 8.25 -3.39
N GLY A 297 -2.41 8.79 -4.05
CA GLY A 297 -2.59 8.62 -5.49
C GLY A 297 -3.36 7.38 -5.93
N TYR A 298 -3.77 6.52 -5.01
CA TYR A 298 -4.50 5.29 -5.37
C TYR A 298 -6.02 5.44 -5.27
N THR A 299 -6.72 4.64 -6.06
CA THR A 299 -8.18 4.61 -6.10
C THR A 299 -8.73 4.06 -4.79
N SER A 300 -9.50 4.89 -4.09
CA SER A 300 -10.17 4.50 -2.87
C SER A 300 -11.33 3.53 -3.16
N PRO A 301 -11.54 2.49 -2.36
CA PRO A 301 -12.76 1.69 -2.40
C PRO A 301 -13.96 2.39 -1.74
N ASN A 302 -13.80 3.57 -1.15
CA ASN A 302 -14.86 4.31 -0.47
C ASN A 302 -15.69 5.13 -1.46
N THR A 303 -16.96 4.79 -1.61
CA THR A 303 -17.88 5.40 -2.59
C THR A 303 -18.10 6.90 -2.37
N GLU A 304 -18.13 7.37 -1.10
CA GLU A 304 -18.31 8.78 -0.80
C GLU A 304 -17.03 9.58 -1.06
N ALA A 305 -15.87 9.02 -0.74
CA ALA A 305 -14.58 9.60 -1.11
C ALA A 305 -14.47 9.71 -2.65
N LEU A 306 -14.76 8.65 -3.39
CA LEU A 306 -14.76 8.65 -4.86
C LEU A 306 -15.75 9.68 -5.43
N ARG A 307 -16.95 9.80 -4.85
CA ARG A 307 -17.94 10.80 -5.28
C ARG A 307 -17.39 12.21 -5.14
N ARG A 308 -16.73 12.50 -4.02
CA ARG A 308 -16.10 13.80 -3.78
C ARG A 308 -14.92 14.04 -4.74
N ILE A 309 -14.01 13.09 -4.89
CA ILE A 309 -12.87 13.19 -5.81
C ILE A 309 -13.37 13.46 -7.24
N ARG A 310 -14.40 12.72 -7.69
CA ARG A 310 -15.00 12.92 -9.03
C ARG A 310 -15.63 14.30 -9.21
N ALA A 311 -16.14 14.91 -8.15
CA ALA A 311 -16.72 16.25 -8.20
C ALA A 311 -15.66 17.36 -8.24
N GLU A 312 -14.52 17.15 -7.57
CA GLU A 312 -13.45 18.13 -7.43
C GLU A 312 -12.38 18.00 -8.53
N THR A 313 -12.08 16.79 -8.97
CA THR A 313 -11.03 16.46 -9.97
C THR A 313 -11.55 15.44 -11.01
N PRO A 314 -12.59 15.80 -11.82
CA PRO A 314 -13.19 14.85 -12.76
C PRO A 314 -12.21 14.33 -13.83
N GLU A 315 -11.19 15.10 -14.18
CA GLU A 315 -10.20 14.77 -15.21
C GLU A 315 -9.37 13.53 -14.90
N ILE A 316 -9.13 13.21 -13.62
CA ILE A 316 -8.34 12.03 -13.26
C ILE A 316 -9.08 10.72 -13.59
N PHE A 317 -10.41 10.76 -13.72
CA PHE A 317 -11.20 9.59 -14.12
C PHE A 317 -11.08 9.27 -15.62
N GLU A 318 -10.46 10.14 -16.40
CA GLU A 318 -10.06 9.89 -17.79
C GLU A 318 -8.64 9.31 -17.89
N MET A 319 -7.92 9.24 -16.77
CA MET A 319 -6.57 8.67 -16.70
C MET A 319 -6.64 7.18 -16.36
N ASP A 320 -6.08 6.33 -17.21
CA ASP A 320 -6.02 4.87 -16.99
C ASP A 320 -5.28 4.51 -15.68
N ALA A 321 -4.44 5.39 -15.18
CA ALA A 321 -3.74 5.25 -13.91
C ALA A 321 -4.71 5.28 -12.70
N TYR A 322 -5.68 6.18 -12.72
CA TYR A 322 -6.64 6.30 -11.61
C TYR A 322 -7.90 5.47 -11.82
N TRP A 323 -8.42 5.45 -13.06
CA TRP A 323 -9.65 4.75 -13.41
C TRP A 323 -9.48 3.95 -14.71
N PRO A 324 -8.91 2.75 -14.63
CA PRO A 324 -8.71 1.88 -15.81
C PRO A 324 -10.03 1.57 -16.49
N LYS A 325 -10.00 1.51 -17.82
CA LYS A 325 -11.17 1.16 -18.64
C LYS A 325 -11.59 -0.29 -18.42
N ASP A 326 -12.90 -0.55 -18.49
CA ASP A 326 -13.45 -1.89 -18.28
C ASP A 326 -12.87 -2.93 -19.25
N GLU A 327 -12.54 -2.55 -20.48
CA GLU A 327 -11.91 -3.43 -21.49
C GLU A 327 -10.49 -3.86 -21.12
N VAL A 328 -9.77 -3.03 -20.34
CA VAL A 328 -8.45 -3.33 -19.78
C VAL A 328 -8.60 -4.26 -18.59
N LEU A 329 -9.51 -3.92 -17.67
CA LEU A 329 -9.78 -4.73 -16.49
C LEU A 329 -10.25 -6.14 -16.86
N ALA A 330 -11.03 -6.30 -17.93
CA ALA A 330 -11.49 -7.59 -18.43
C ALA A 330 -10.36 -8.54 -18.88
N LYS A 331 -9.17 -8.02 -19.19
CA LYS A 331 -7.97 -8.79 -19.56
C LYS A 331 -6.96 -8.89 -18.42
N SER A 332 -7.20 -8.17 -17.35
CA SER A 332 -6.31 -8.12 -16.19
C SER A 332 -6.71 -9.17 -15.17
N GLU A 333 -5.77 -9.53 -14.30
CA GLU A 333 -5.96 -10.59 -13.32
C GLU A 333 -5.41 -10.14 -11.96
N ALA A 334 -6.15 -10.43 -10.89
CA ALA A 334 -5.59 -10.32 -9.54
C ALA A 334 -4.59 -11.46 -9.29
N TYR A 335 -3.58 -11.21 -8.47
CA TYR A 335 -2.71 -12.29 -8.01
C TYR A 335 -3.48 -13.23 -7.08
N VAL A 336 -3.17 -14.52 -7.20
CA VAL A 336 -3.64 -15.53 -6.26
C VAL A 336 -2.45 -16.14 -5.50
N ASP A 337 -2.75 -16.73 -4.36
CA ASP A 337 -1.76 -17.55 -3.65
C ASP A 337 -1.39 -18.76 -4.50
N LEU A 338 -0.12 -18.83 -4.90
CA LEU A 338 0.43 -19.88 -5.77
C LEU A 338 0.68 -21.21 -5.03
N GLY A 339 0.51 -21.25 -3.70
CA GLY A 339 0.84 -22.42 -2.92
C GLY A 339 2.29 -22.88 -3.17
N ASP A 340 2.48 -24.17 -3.43
CA ASP A 340 3.81 -24.78 -3.66
C ASP A 340 4.55 -24.20 -4.88
N ALA A 341 3.82 -23.68 -5.87
CA ALA A 341 4.43 -23.08 -7.06
C ALA A 341 5.20 -21.79 -6.74
N LYS A 342 4.93 -21.12 -5.60
CA LYS A 342 5.70 -19.96 -5.12
C LYS A 342 7.20 -20.26 -5.04
N THR A 343 7.57 -21.46 -4.60
CA THR A 343 8.98 -21.87 -4.54
C THR A 343 9.62 -21.81 -5.92
N ARG A 344 8.92 -22.31 -6.95
CA ARG A 344 9.45 -22.29 -8.31
C ARG A 344 9.62 -20.88 -8.86
N TYR A 345 8.67 -19.97 -8.60
CA TYR A 345 8.84 -18.55 -8.96
C TYR A 345 10.10 -17.94 -8.33
N ASN A 346 10.33 -18.20 -7.05
CA ASN A 346 11.51 -17.68 -6.34
C ASN A 346 12.82 -18.26 -6.90
N GLU A 347 12.86 -19.57 -7.21
CA GLU A 347 14.03 -20.22 -7.83
C GLU A 347 14.36 -19.57 -9.19
N LEU A 348 13.37 -19.47 -10.08
CA LEU A 348 13.54 -18.85 -11.40
C LEU A 348 13.96 -17.37 -11.28
N TRP A 349 13.40 -16.65 -10.31
CA TRP A 349 13.79 -15.26 -10.06
C TRP A 349 15.24 -15.15 -9.61
N MET A 350 15.71 -16.04 -8.74
CA MET A 350 17.12 -16.07 -8.35
C MET A 350 18.03 -16.37 -9.55
N GLU A 351 17.64 -17.32 -10.42
CA GLU A 351 18.38 -17.60 -11.66
C GLU A 351 18.46 -16.35 -12.56
N ILE A 352 17.33 -15.66 -12.81
CA ILE A 352 17.29 -14.41 -13.59
C ILE A 352 18.24 -13.35 -13.02
N ARG A 353 18.28 -13.23 -11.69
CA ARG A 353 19.11 -12.20 -11.03
C ARG A 353 20.61 -12.48 -11.12
N VAL A 354 21.02 -13.74 -11.22
CA VAL A 354 22.44 -14.18 -11.28
C VAL A 354 22.95 -14.21 -12.71
N GLU A 355 22.16 -14.67 -13.70
CA GLU A 355 22.52 -14.66 -15.13
C GLU A 355 22.66 -13.24 -15.67
#